data_b15b0a6faedc1214eaa528293b530610
#
_entry.id   b15b0a6faedc1214eaa528293b530610
#
_cell.length_a   1.000
_cell.length_b   1.000
_cell.length_c   1.000
_cell.angle_alpha   90.00
_cell.angle_beta   90.00
_cell.angle_gamma   90.00
#
_symmetry.space_group_name_H-M   'P 1'
#
loop_
_entity.id
_entity.type
_entity.pdbx_description
1 polymer ?
#
loop_
_entity_poly.entity_id
_entity_poly.type
_entity_poly.pdbx_seq_one_letter_code
_entity_poly.pdbx_strand_id
1 'polypeptide(L)'
;MKKTICILLLSTLFGLPSCLVSYKFNGSTIDYTKIRTITVTDFPNHAMLVYPPLATRFSEALKDQYSQKTRLVFVPRNGDLQIEGEIVGYDLTPMAVSSAGQSMETRLQITVNVRFTNTVNPSESFEQRFSAFQVFPNTLTINQVQDELNQLIIDDLINMIFNRTVANW
;
A
#
# COMPACT_ATOMS: atom_id res chain seq x y z
N MET A 1 -7.17 -29.40 -61.88
CA MET A 1 -7.50 -28.04 -61.30
C MET A 1 -7.97 -28.07 -59.87
N LYS A 2 -8.87 -28.96 -59.38
CA LYS A 2 -9.33 -28.99 -58.03
C LYS A 2 -8.24 -29.38 -56.97
N LYS A 3 -7.30 -30.29 -57.33
CA LYS A 3 -6.21 -30.74 -56.45
C LYS A 3 -5.11 -29.69 -56.26
N THR A 4 -4.84 -28.84 -57.22
CA THR A 4 -3.86 -27.77 -57.17
C THR A 4 -4.35 -26.60 -56.29
N ILE A 5 -5.66 -26.31 -56.29
CA ILE A 5 -6.28 -25.28 -55.46
C ILE A 5 -6.24 -25.69 -53.97
N CYS A 6 -6.46 -26.98 -53.64
CA CYS A 6 -6.35 -27.46 -52.25
C CYS A 6 -4.94 -27.35 -51.67
N ILE A 7 -3.89 -27.59 -52.47
CA ILE A 7 -2.49 -27.50 -52.04
C ILE A 7 -2.12 -26.02 -51.78
N LEU A 8 -2.63 -25.11 -52.61
CA LEU A 8 -2.37 -23.66 -52.42
C LEU A 8 -3.08 -23.09 -51.17
N LEU A 9 -4.29 -23.59 -50.85
CA LEU A 9 -5.03 -23.21 -49.65
C LEU A 9 -4.40 -23.77 -48.38
N LEU A 10 -3.75 -24.93 -48.42
CA LEU A 10 -3.07 -25.53 -47.27
C LEU A 10 -1.74 -24.84 -46.97
N SER A 11 -1.08 -24.24 -47.99
CA SER A 11 0.17 -23.50 -47.85
C SER A 11 -0.01 -22.13 -47.15
N THR A 12 -1.19 -21.50 -47.27
CA THR A 12 -1.46 -20.21 -46.64
C THR A 12 -1.77 -20.30 -45.12
N LEU A 13 -2.04 -21.53 -44.60
CA LEU A 13 -2.38 -21.74 -43.21
C LEU A 13 -1.15 -21.81 -42.27
N PHE A 14 0.07 -21.96 -42.86
CA PHE A 14 1.33 -22.07 -42.08
C PHE A 14 2.09 -20.76 -41.89
N GLY A 15 1.57 -19.65 -42.38
CA GLY A 15 2.24 -18.35 -42.42
C GLY A 15 1.81 -17.36 -41.36
N LEU A 16 1.08 -17.78 -40.31
CA LEU A 16 0.72 -16.84 -39.22
C LEU A 16 1.90 -16.69 -38.25
N PRO A 17 2.55 -15.52 -38.19
CA PRO A 17 3.54 -15.27 -37.14
C PRO A 17 2.82 -15.34 -35.81
N SER A 18 3.13 -16.36 -35.03
CA SER A 18 2.73 -16.44 -33.62
C SER A 18 3.33 -15.24 -32.90
N CYS A 19 2.55 -14.16 -32.74
CA CYS A 19 2.87 -13.11 -31.81
C CYS A 19 2.88 -13.70 -30.39
N LEU A 20 4.07 -14.07 -29.91
CA LEU A 20 4.31 -14.34 -28.50
C LEU A 20 4.07 -13.05 -27.71
N VAL A 21 2.82 -12.82 -27.33
CA VAL A 21 2.48 -11.80 -26.35
C VAL A 21 3.02 -12.31 -25.02
N SER A 22 4.23 -11.87 -24.68
CA SER A 22 4.78 -12.08 -23.35
C SER A 22 4.01 -11.20 -22.37
N TYR A 23 2.99 -11.75 -21.73
CA TYR A 23 2.40 -11.15 -20.55
C TYR A 23 3.43 -11.22 -19.41
N LYS A 24 4.19 -10.15 -19.24
CA LYS A 24 4.88 -9.93 -17.97
C LYS A 24 3.79 -9.60 -16.95
N PHE A 25 3.39 -10.60 -16.18
CA PHE A 25 2.74 -10.37 -14.89
C PHE A 25 3.79 -9.70 -13.99
N ASN A 26 3.84 -8.38 -13.99
CA ASN A 26 4.63 -7.60 -13.05
C ASN A 26 3.92 -7.63 -11.67
N GLY A 27 3.87 -8.79 -11.06
CA GLY A 27 3.48 -8.94 -9.67
C GLY A 27 4.65 -8.69 -8.74
N SER A 28 5.22 -7.55 -8.75
CA SER A 28 6.24 -6.95 -7.91
C SER A 28 7.31 -6.28 -8.78
N THR A 29 7.44 -4.99 -8.61
CA THR A 29 8.41 -4.16 -9.34
C THR A 29 9.83 -4.33 -8.79
N ILE A 30 10.01 -5.13 -7.73
CA ILE A 30 11.32 -5.32 -7.09
C ILE A 30 12.20 -6.23 -7.95
N ASP A 31 13.32 -5.70 -8.42
CA ASP A 31 14.40 -6.50 -9.01
C ASP A 31 15.22 -7.16 -7.88
N TYR A 32 14.83 -8.37 -7.48
CA TYR A 32 15.49 -9.12 -6.41
C TYR A 32 16.95 -9.52 -6.74
N THR A 33 17.44 -9.27 -7.94
CA THR A 33 18.86 -9.46 -8.25
C THR A 33 19.71 -8.34 -7.67
N LYS A 34 19.12 -7.14 -7.51
CA LYS A 34 19.78 -5.92 -7.05
C LYS A 34 19.32 -5.46 -5.67
N ILE A 35 18.02 -5.65 -5.36
CA ILE A 35 17.38 -5.21 -4.13
C ILE A 35 17.07 -6.44 -3.29
N ARG A 36 17.73 -6.61 -2.17
CA ARG A 36 17.64 -7.80 -1.33
C ARG A 36 17.26 -7.50 0.11
N THR A 37 17.51 -6.28 0.57
CA THR A 37 17.38 -5.90 1.97
C THR A 37 16.43 -4.72 2.15
N ILE A 38 15.76 -4.69 3.30
CA ILE A 38 14.88 -3.59 3.69
C ILE A 38 15.13 -3.20 5.14
N THR A 39 15.14 -1.90 5.40
CA THR A 39 15.06 -1.32 6.75
C THR A 39 13.71 -0.64 6.91
N VAL A 40 12.99 -0.99 7.96
CA VAL A 40 11.74 -0.32 8.37
C VAL A 40 11.92 0.16 9.78
N THR A 41 11.94 1.48 9.97
CA THR A 41 12.02 2.09 11.31
C THR A 41 10.66 2.11 11.98
N ASP A 42 10.63 2.23 13.30
CA ASP A 42 9.39 2.44 14.02
C ASP A 42 8.86 3.85 13.73
N PHE A 43 7.54 3.96 13.66
CA PHE A 43 6.82 5.20 13.39
C PHE A 43 6.38 5.85 14.70
N PRO A 44 7.07 6.88 15.19
CA PRO A 44 6.64 7.60 16.39
C PRO A 44 5.30 8.30 16.15
N ASN A 45 4.49 8.41 17.20
CA ASN A 45 3.23 9.12 17.15
C ASN A 45 3.41 10.56 17.65
N HIS A 46 3.28 11.52 16.74
CA HIS A 46 3.33 12.97 17.00
C HIS A 46 1.95 13.64 16.83
N ALA A 47 0.88 12.85 16.70
CA ALA A 47 -0.47 13.40 16.64
C ALA A 47 -0.88 14.07 17.97
N MET A 48 -1.72 15.11 17.89
CA MET A 48 -2.21 15.81 19.07
C MET A 48 -3.08 14.94 19.97
N LEU A 49 -3.95 14.12 19.39
CA LEU A 49 -4.71 13.11 20.10
C LEU A 49 -3.90 11.81 20.13
N VAL A 50 -3.81 11.21 21.30
CA VAL A 50 -2.96 10.05 21.51
C VAL A 50 -3.82 8.81 21.73
N TYR A 51 -3.65 7.83 20.86
CA TYR A 51 -4.04 6.45 21.11
C TYR A 51 -2.74 5.64 21.30
N PRO A 52 -2.38 5.30 22.55
CA PRO A 52 -1.04 4.77 22.87
C PRO A 52 -0.60 3.54 22.05
N PRO A 53 -1.48 2.56 21.72
CA PRO A 53 -1.06 1.40 20.93
C PRO A 53 -0.79 1.68 19.45
N LEU A 54 -1.17 2.87 18.92
CA LEU A 54 -1.16 3.15 17.48
C LEU A 54 0.22 2.99 16.86
N ALA A 55 1.24 3.59 17.44
CA ALA A 55 2.60 3.58 16.93
C ALA A 55 3.16 2.15 16.81
N THR A 56 2.98 1.35 17.85
CA THR A 56 3.44 -0.04 17.88
C THR A 56 2.67 -0.89 16.87
N ARG A 57 1.33 -0.84 16.89
CA ARG A 57 0.49 -1.60 15.97
C ARG A 57 0.77 -1.28 14.50
N PHE A 58 0.91 0.01 14.18
CA PHE A 58 1.23 0.46 12.82
C PHE A 58 2.60 -0.06 12.37
N SER A 59 3.63 0.12 13.22
CA SER A 59 5.00 -0.29 12.89
C SER A 59 5.13 -1.80 12.71
N GLU A 60 4.49 -2.59 13.57
CA GLU A 60 4.47 -4.05 13.48
C GLU A 60 3.74 -4.51 12.22
N ALA A 61 2.53 -4.00 11.98
CA ALA A 61 1.74 -4.37 10.82
C ALA A 61 2.42 -3.98 9.49
N LEU A 62 3.14 -2.84 9.46
CA LEU A 62 3.94 -2.45 8.30
C LEU A 62 5.09 -3.45 8.04
N LYS A 63 5.82 -3.84 9.07
CA LYS A 63 6.88 -4.86 8.96
C LYS A 63 6.33 -6.20 8.52
N ASP A 64 5.20 -6.62 9.08
CA ASP A 64 4.52 -7.87 8.72
C ASP A 64 4.09 -7.90 7.26
N GLN A 65 3.55 -6.80 6.73
CA GLN A 65 3.16 -6.68 5.33
C GLN A 65 4.33 -6.96 4.38
N TYR A 66 5.49 -6.33 4.63
CA TYR A 66 6.68 -6.56 3.79
C TYR A 66 7.28 -7.94 3.98
N SER A 67 7.27 -8.48 5.21
CA SER A 67 7.74 -9.84 5.50
C SER A 67 6.92 -10.90 4.78
N GLN A 68 5.60 -10.73 4.73
CA GLN A 68 4.70 -11.71 4.13
C GLN A 68 4.62 -11.61 2.60
N LYS A 69 4.72 -10.39 2.06
CA LYS A 69 4.49 -10.14 0.63
C LYS A 69 5.74 -9.95 -0.20
N THR A 70 6.93 -9.93 0.41
CA THR A 70 8.19 -9.78 -0.32
C THR A 70 9.20 -10.84 0.12
N ARG A 71 10.30 -10.96 -0.66
CA ARG A 71 11.45 -11.80 -0.31
C ARG A 71 12.61 -11.00 0.28
N LEU A 72 12.32 -9.76 0.72
CA LEU A 72 13.33 -8.87 1.27
C LEU A 72 13.77 -9.34 2.65
N VAL A 73 15.06 -9.27 2.91
CA VAL A 73 15.65 -9.58 4.21
C VAL A 73 15.66 -8.30 5.05
N PHE A 74 15.06 -8.35 6.24
CA PHE A 74 15.07 -7.22 7.15
C PHE A 74 16.46 -7.03 7.76
N VAL A 75 16.96 -5.80 7.66
CA VAL A 75 18.21 -5.37 8.28
C VAL A 75 17.98 -4.14 9.15
N PRO A 76 18.68 -4.00 10.29
CA PRO A 76 18.41 -2.91 11.24
C PRO A 76 18.78 -1.52 10.69
N ARG A 77 19.72 -1.44 9.74
CA ARG A 77 20.18 -0.19 9.12
C ARG A 77 20.69 -0.42 7.70
N ASN A 78 20.64 0.64 6.88
CA ASN A 78 21.24 0.66 5.54
C ASN A 78 20.77 -0.46 4.61
N GLY A 79 19.49 -0.82 4.67
CA GLY A 79 18.88 -1.69 3.66
C GLY A 79 18.87 -1.03 2.28
N ASP A 80 18.77 -1.85 1.24
CA ASP A 80 18.62 -1.37 -0.14
C ASP A 80 17.36 -0.51 -0.28
N LEU A 81 16.29 -0.90 0.41
CA LEU A 81 15.10 -0.11 0.61
C LEU A 81 15.02 0.34 2.08
N GLN A 82 14.63 1.59 2.29
CA GLN A 82 14.48 2.13 3.63
C GLN A 82 13.13 2.83 3.73
N ILE A 83 12.37 2.52 4.78
CA ILE A 83 11.08 3.13 5.08
C ILE A 83 11.16 3.73 6.47
N GLU A 84 10.99 5.03 6.52
CA GLU A 84 10.99 5.83 7.73
C GLU A 84 9.75 6.72 7.75
N GLY A 85 9.33 7.15 8.91
CA GLY A 85 8.22 8.10 8.98
C GLY A 85 7.70 8.30 10.38
N GLU A 86 6.57 8.99 10.44
CA GLU A 86 5.92 9.38 11.68
C GLU A 86 4.40 9.46 11.49
N ILE A 87 3.65 9.23 12.54
CA ILE A 87 2.21 9.48 12.59
C ILE A 87 2.02 10.95 12.97
N VAL A 88 1.44 11.74 12.05
CA VAL A 88 1.30 13.20 12.21
C VAL A 88 -0.13 13.65 12.48
N GLY A 89 -1.12 12.77 12.33
CA GLY A 89 -2.52 13.09 12.58
C GLY A 89 -3.30 11.90 13.11
N TYR A 90 -4.14 12.18 14.09
CA TYR A 90 -5.18 11.30 14.63
C TYR A 90 -6.38 12.20 14.96
N ASP A 91 -7.31 12.32 14.01
CA ASP A 91 -8.29 13.38 14.02
C ASP A 91 -9.72 12.83 14.03
N LEU A 92 -10.56 13.41 14.88
CA LEU A 92 -11.99 13.14 14.96
C LEU A 92 -12.75 14.34 14.38
N THR A 93 -13.48 14.13 13.29
CA THR A 93 -14.21 15.20 12.61
C THR A 93 -15.70 14.82 12.49
N PRO A 94 -16.61 15.62 13.05
CA PRO A 94 -18.04 15.43 12.80
C PRO A 94 -18.36 15.53 11.30
N MET A 95 -19.14 14.56 10.81
CA MET A 95 -19.62 14.54 9.42
C MET A 95 -21.07 15.04 9.37
N ALA A 96 -21.63 15.19 8.20
CA ALA A 96 -22.98 15.62 7.89
C ALA A 96 -23.89 16.03 9.06
N VAL A 97 -24.44 17.24 8.98
CA VAL A 97 -25.43 17.76 9.94
C VAL A 97 -26.81 17.36 9.44
N SER A 98 -27.62 16.70 10.29
CA SER A 98 -29.04 16.48 9.98
C SER A 98 -29.79 17.80 9.88
N SER A 99 -30.98 17.78 9.30
CA SER A 99 -31.90 18.96 9.28
C SER A 99 -32.21 19.50 10.69
N ALA A 100 -31.96 18.72 11.73
CA ALA A 100 -32.08 19.12 13.13
C ALA A 100 -30.80 19.70 13.73
N GLY A 101 -29.72 19.91 12.93
CA GLY A 101 -28.46 20.50 13.36
C GLY A 101 -27.51 19.57 14.13
N GLN A 102 -27.78 18.26 14.14
CA GLN A 102 -26.93 17.26 14.80
C GLN A 102 -26.14 16.46 13.78
N SER A 103 -24.83 16.28 14.03
CA SER A 103 -24.03 15.34 13.25
C SER A 103 -24.49 13.92 13.54
N MET A 104 -24.66 13.10 12.49
CA MET A 104 -25.06 11.70 12.62
C MET A 104 -23.88 10.74 12.68
N GLU A 105 -22.73 11.17 12.19
CA GLU A 105 -21.52 10.36 12.09
C GLU A 105 -20.26 11.15 12.45
N THR A 106 -19.26 10.46 12.93
CA THR A 106 -17.92 11.01 13.16
C THR A 106 -16.92 10.24 12.32
N ARG A 107 -16.00 10.96 11.70
CA ARG A 107 -14.85 10.42 10.99
C ARG A 107 -13.65 10.36 11.93
N LEU A 108 -13.04 9.19 12.04
CA LEU A 108 -11.68 9.01 12.56
C LEU A 108 -10.73 8.96 11.37
N GLN A 109 -9.74 9.84 11.33
CA GLN A 109 -8.71 9.88 10.29
C GLN A 109 -7.33 9.75 10.91
N ILE A 110 -6.48 8.90 10.31
CA ILE A 110 -5.06 8.81 10.65
C ILE A 110 -4.26 9.31 9.45
N THR A 111 -3.22 10.11 9.74
CA THR A 111 -2.30 10.63 8.74
C THR A 111 -0.88 10.27 9.13
N VAL A 112 -0.13 9.71 8.19
CA VAL A 112 1.28 9.37 8.35
C VAL A 112 2.12 10.09 7.31
N ASN A 113 3.30 10.56 7.71
CA ASN A 113 4.32 11.05 6.78
C ASN A 113 5.34 9.93 6.57
N VAL A 114 5.58 9.55 5.31
CA VAL A 114 6.45 8.43 4.96
C VAL A 114 7.56 8.92 4.07
N ARG A 115 8.80 8.60 4.43
CA ARG A 115 9.98 8.75 3.58
C ARG A 115 10.42 7.36 3.13
N PHE A 116 10.39 7.16 1.84
CA PHE A 116 10.90 5.96 1.17
C PHE A 116 12.20 6.28 0.46
N THR A 117 13.25 5.52 0.73
CA THR A 117 14.54 5.65 0.06
C THR A 117 14.90 4.34 -0.62
N ASN A 118 15.10 4.39 -1.93
CA ASN A 118 15.67 3.30 -2.70
C ASN A 118 17.13 3.64 -3.01
N THR A 119 18.08 2.95 -2.36
CA THR A 119 19.52 3.21 -2.54
C THR A 119 20.07 2.69 -3.87
N VAL A 120 19.38 1.71 -4.47
CA VAL A 120 19.75 1.13 -5.77
C VAL A 120 19.22 1.97 -6.93
N ASN A 121 18.02 2.52 -6.78
CA ASN A 121 17.42 3.43 -7.76
C ASN A 121 16.89 4.71 -7.06
N PRO A 122 17.73 5.71 -6.83
CA PRO A 122 17.34 6.92 -6.09
C PRO A 122 16.16 7.70 -6.68
N SER A 123 15.90 7.56 -7.99
CA SER A 123 14.77 8.23 -8.65
C SER A 123 13.39 7.72 -8.18
N GLU A 124 13.32 6.57 -7.54
CA GLU A 124 12.11 6.02 -6.95
C GLU A 124 11.87 6.48 -5.51
N SER A 125 12.85 7.16 -4.91
CA SER A 125 12.73 7.69 -3.56
C SER A 125 11.72 8.82 -3.51
N PHE A 126 10.95 8.91 -2.42
CA PHE A 126 9.96 9.96 -2.22
C PHE A 126 9.72 10.23 -0.73
N GLU A 127 9.12 11.38 -0.46
CA GLU A 127 8.51 11.70 0.82
C GLU A 127 7.06 12.11 0.57
N GLN A 128 6.11 11.45 1.24
CA GLN A 128 4.69 11.64 0.97
C GLN A 128 3.85 11.40 2.22
N ARG A 129 2.76 12.15 2.34
CA ARG A 129 1.72 11.90 3.32
C ARG A 129 0.69 10.92 2.79
N PHE A 130 0.30 9.98 3.64
CA PHE A 130 -0.81 9.06 3.43
C PHE A 130 -1.85 9.29 4.51
N SER A 131 -3.13 9.26 4.12
CA SER A 131 -4.24 9.40 5.05
C SER A 131 -5.32 8.38 4.73
N ALA A 132 -5.84 7.73 5.75
CA ALA A 132 -7.02 6.88 5.64
C ALA A 132 -7.99 7.22 6.78
N PHE A 133 -9.25 6.86 6.61
CA PHE A 133 -10.29 7.17 7.58
C PHE A 133 -11.36 6.10 7.63
N GLN A 134 -12.03 6.02 8.77
CA GLN A 134 -13.27 5.27 8.95
C GLN A 134 -14.31 6.17 9.60
N VAL A 135 -15.58 5.84 9.42
CA VAL A 135 -16.70 6.59 10.00
C VAL A 135 -17.46 5.70 10.97
N PHE A 136 -18.00 6.31 12.01
CA PHE A 136 -18.84 5.62 12.98
C PHE A 136 -20.02 6.50 13.42
N PRO A 137 -21.18 5.92 13.78
CA PRO A 137 -22.35 6.68 14.20
C PRO A 137 -22.13 7.32 15.56
N ASN A 138 -22.67 8.53 15.75
CA ASN A 138 -22.54 9.27 17.00
C ASN A 138 -23.33 8.67 18.19
N THR A 139 -24.05 7.57 17.96
CA THR A 139 -24.62 6.76 19.02
C THR A 139 -23.59 5.95 19.79
N LEU A 140 -22.38 5.81 19.23
CA LEU A 140 -21.22 5.16 19.83
C LEU A 140 -20.19 6.17 20.26
N THR A 141 -19.45 5.85 21.31
CA THR A 141 -18.28 6.63 21.71
C THR A 141 -17.03 6.09 21.03
N ILE A 142 -16.03 6.94 20.83
CA ILE A 142 -14.75 6.51 20.24
C ILE A 142 -14.13 5.34 21.00
N ASN A 143 -14.20 5.33 22.33
CA ASN A 143 -13.63 4.26 23.16
C ASN A 143 -14.25 2.87 22.91
N GLN A 144 -15.47 2.82 22.38
CA GLN A 144 -16.16 1.55 22.08
C GLN A 144 -15.72 0.95 20.75
N VAL A 145 -15.23 1.81 19.81
CA VAL A 145 -14.97 1.42 18.42
C VAL A 145 -13.53 1.66 17.97
N GLN A 146 -12.73 2.37 18.76
CA GLN A 146 -11.40 2.82 18.32
C GLN A 146 -10.46 1.67 17.95
N ASP A 147 -10.51 0.53 18.65
CA ASP A 147 -9.62 -0.60 18.36
C ASP A 147 -9.88 -1.19 16.98
N GLU A 148 -11.16 -1.38 16.64
CA GLU A 148 -11.59 -1.90 15.34
C GLU A 148 -11.32 -0.89 14.23
N LEU A 149 -11.70 0.38 14.43
CA LEU A 149 -11.50 1.43 13.42
C LEU A 149 -10.02 1.66 13.15
N ASN A 150 -9.18 1.69 14.20
CA ASN A 150 -7.75 1.84 14.04
C ASN A 150 -7.14 0.69 13.23
N GLN A 151 -7.58 -0.55 13.45
CA GLN A 151 -7.09 -1.69 12.67
C GLN A 151 -7.43 -1.52 11.19
N LEU A 152 -8.67 -1.19 10.85
CA LEU A 152 -9.09 -0.96 9.47
C LEU A 152 -8.29 0.17 8.80
N ILE A 153 -8.09 1.29 9.52
CA ILE A 153 -7.33 2.42 8.99
C ILE A 153 -5.85 2.07 8.81
N ILE A 154 -5.26 1.33 9.74
CA ILE A 154 -3.88 0.84 9.63
C ILE A 154 -3.74 -0.04 8.39
N ASP A 155 -4.64 -0.98 8.17
CA ASP A 155 -4.60 -1.88 7.01
C ASP A 155 -4.69 -1.10 5.69
N ASP A 156 -5.57 -0.09 5.62
CA ASP A 156 -5.69 0.78 4.45
C ASP A 156 -4.39 1.59 4.19
N LEU A 157 -3.82 2.20 5.23
CA LEU A 157 -2.57 2.96 5.15
C LEU A 157 -1.41 2.08 4.68
N ILE A 158 -1.28 0.89 5.27
CA ILE A 158 -0.20 -0.05 4.93
C ILE A 158 -0.33 -0.51 3.47
N ASN A 159 -1.55 -0.81 3.00
CA ASN A 159 -1.77 -1.17 1.61
C ASN A 159 -1.41 -0.03 0.66
N MET A 160 -1.76 1.22 0.99
CA MET A 160 -1.37 2.39 0.18
C MET A 160 0.15 2.56 0.13
N ILE A 161 0.84 2.45 1.27
CA ILE A 161 2.30 2.58 1.36
C ILE A 161 2.97 1.46 0.58
N PHE A 162 2.55 0.22 0.78
CA PHE A 162 3.08 -0.95 0.10
C PHE A 162 2.94 -0.84 -1.42
N ASN A 163 1.75 -0.46 -1.89
CA ASN A 163 1.48 -0.28 -3.32
C ASN A 163 2.36 0.83 -3.91
N ARG A 164 2.56 1.93 -3.19
CA ARG A 164 3.36 3.05 -3.68
C ARG A 164 4.86 2.76 -3.71
N THR A 165 5.35 1.88 -2.83
CA THR A 165 6.78 1.57 -2.70
C THR A 165 7.23 0.39 -3.55
N VAL A 166 6.50 -0.72 -3.55
CA VAL A 166 6.98 -1.98 -4.13
C VAL A 166 6.02 -2.68 -5.09
N ALA A 167 4.76 -2.27 -5.12
CA ALA A 167 3.74 -2.86 -6.00
C ALA A 167 3.29 -1.88 -7.10
N ASN A 168 4.15 -0.99 -7.54
CA ASN A 168 3.85 0.10 -8.50
C ASN A 168 3.08 -0.43 -9.72
N TRP A 169 1.77 -0.21 -9.72
CA TRP A 169 0.81 -0.57 -10.79
C TRP A 169 0.68 0.55 -11.79
#